data_64cf539e3fce08581a537c28c9e56a72
#
_entry.id   64cf539e3fce08581a537c28c9e56a72
#
_cell.length_a   1.000
_cell.length_b   1.000
_cell.length_c   1.000
_cell.angle_alpha   90.00
_cell.angle_beta   90.00
_cell.angle_gamma   90.00
#
_symmetry.space_group_name_H-M   'P 1'
#
loop_
_entity.id
_entity.type
_entity.pdbx_description
1 polymer ?
#
loop_
_entity_poly.entity_id
_entity_poly.type
_entity_poly.pdbx_seq_one_letter_code
_entity_poly.pdbx_strand_id
1 'polypeptide(L)'
;MILLIDNYDSFSYNLYQLIGAINPEIKVIRNDELTAEEIEALKPEAIILSPGPGRPQDAGCCIEVVQKLGGKIPILGVCLGHQVICEAYGGVVSYAKQLMHGKQSVTKLDTKTPLFVGLPEETTVARYHSLAAQEETFPECLQVTARTSDGEIMALQHKTKAVYGVQFHPESILTPLGKKMLENFLQLANAEKKEKTMIKEAIVKLAAKQNLDYETAEASMDEIMGGKASPVQMSAFLTAMAMKGETIEEITACAAGMRKHCVRLLHDQDVLEIVGTGGDHSNSFNISTTSSLVISAAGVPVAKHGNRAASSKSGAADVLEALGVKITIDP
;
A
#
# COMPACT_ATOMS: atom_id res chain seq x y z
N MET A 1 9.20 2.12 -3.75
CA MET A 1 10.11 1.85 -4.90
C MET A 1 9.63 0.61 -5.63
N ILE A 2 9.51 0.67 -6.96
CA ILE A 2 9.24 -0.49 -7.82
C ILE A 2 10.59 -1.13 -8.21
N LEU A 3 10.69 -2.45 -8.13
CA LEU A 3 11.88 -3.19 -8.56
C LEU A 3 11.62 -3.87 -9.90
N LEU A 4 12.39 -3.54 -10.92
CA LEU A 4 12.41 -4.22 -12.21
C LEU A 4 13.60 -5.17 -12.26
N ILE A 5 13.35 -6.46 -12.37
CA ILE A 5 14.38 -7.49 -12.57
C ILE A 5 14.53 -7.70 -14.07
N ASP A 6 15.68 -7.32 -14.61
CA ASP A 6 15.98 -7.37 -16.03
C ASP A 6 16.63 -8.70 -16.41
N ASN A 7 15.95 -9.45 -17.26
CA ASN A 7 16.40 -10.73 -17.82
C ASN A 7 17.25 -10.54 -19.09
N TYR A 8 18.07 -9.49 -19.16
CA TYR A 8 18.96 -9.19 -20.28
C TYR A 8 18.22 -8.98 -21.61
N ASP A 9 17.06 -8.31 -21.53
CA ASP A 9 16.23 -8.05 -22.70
C ASP A 9 16.36 -6.61 -23.22
N SER A 10 16.33 -6.43 -24.53
CA SER A 10 16.38 -5.12 -25.19
C SER A 10 15.15 -4.26 -24.93
N PHE A 11 13.99 -4.86 -24.60
CA PHE A 11 12.73 -4.17 -24.31
C PHE A 11 12.57 -3.81 -22.83
N SER A 12 13.45 -4.26 -21.93
CA SER A 12 13.40 -3.93 -20.50
C SER A 12 13.41 -2.43 -20.26
N TYR A 13 14.15 -1.66 -21.04
CA TYR A 13 14.18 -0.20 -20.92
C TYR A 13 12.89 0.48 -21.38
N ASN A 14 12.15 -0.08 -22.33
CA ASN A 14 10.83 0.42 -22.69
C ASN A 14 9.85 0.21 -21.54
N LEU A 15 9.92 -0.96 -20.89
CA LEU A 15 9.15 -1.26 -19.69
C LEU A 15 9.52 -0.31 -18.54
N TYR A 16 10.82 -0.08 -18.32
CA TYR A 16 11.34 0.89 -17.34
C TYR A 16 10.78 2.31 -17.58
N GLN A 17 10.83 2.79 -18.82
CA GLN A 17 10.34 4.14 -19.17
C GLN A 17 8.84 4.26 -18.97
N LEU A 18 8.07 3.24 -19.38
CA LEU A 18 6.61 3.27 -19.24
C LEU A 18 6.17 3.22 -17.77
N ILE A 19 6.83 2.40 -16.94
CA ILE A 19 6.59 2.33 -15.50
C ILE A 19 7.07 3.62 -14.82
N GLY A 20 8.25 4.13 -15.18
CA GLY A 20 8.81 5.36 -14.63
C GLY A 20 7.95 6.60 -14.91
N ALA A 21 7.19 6.60 -16.03
CA ALA A 21 6.21 7.64 -16.31
C ALA A 21 4.96 7.57 -15.41
N ILE A 22 4.69 6.43 -14.76
CA ILE A 22 3.59 6.23 -13.82
C ILE A 22 4.09 6.42 -12.37
N ASN A 23 5.24 5.80 -12.05
CA ASN A 23 5.91 5.89 -10.75
C ASN A 23 7.42 6.07 -10.96
N PRO A 24 7.99 7.25 -10.66
CA PRO A 24 9.40 7.55 -10.88
C PRO A 24 10.35 6.81 -9.93
N GLU A 25 9.84 6.26 -8.82
CA GLU A 25 10.66 5.49 -7.88
C GLU A 25 10.83 4.04 -8.36
N ILE A 26 11.56 3.85 -9.45
CA ILE A 26 11.87 2.55 -10.03
C ILE A 26 13.38 2.27 -9.99
N LYS A 27 13.75 1.08 -9.56
CA LYS A 27 15.13 0.56 -9.58
C LYS A 27 15.20 -0.65 -10.51
N VAL A 28 16.26 -0.73 -11.31
CA VAL A 28 16.56 -1.90 -12.16
C VAL A 28 17.73 -2.66 -11.57
N ILE A 29 17.62 -3.98 -11.54
CA ILE A 29 18.71 -4.92 -11.25
C ILE A 29 18.72 -6.02 -12.31
N ARG A 30 19.86 -6.68 -12.49
CA ARG A 30 19.95 -7.88 -13.33
C ARG A 30 19.43 -9.11 -12.55
N ASN A 31 18.98 -10.12 -13.29
CA ASN A 31 18.42 -11.35 -12.70
C ASN A 31 19.44 -12.23 -11.96
N ASP A 32 20.72 -11.93 -12.10
CA ASP A 32 21.86 -12.59 -11.44
C ASP A 32 22.62 -11.68 -10.45
N GLU A 33 22.09 -10.46 -10.18
CA GLU A 33 22.76 -9.47 -9.34
C GLU A 33 22.48 -9.66 -7.84
N LEU A 34 21.26 -10.07 -7.48
CA LEU A 34 20.81 -10.21 -6.10
C LEU A 34 20.05 -11.53 -5.91
N THR A 35 20.14 -12.09 -4.70
CA THR A 35 19.32 -13.22 -4.26
C THR A 35 17.91 -12.77 -3.88
N ALA A 36 16.97 -13.72 -3.74
CA ALA A 36 15.61 -13.41 -3.30
C ALA A 36 15.57 -12.78 -1.90
N GLU A 37 16.46 -13.16 -0.99
CA GLU A 37 16.59 -12.60 0.35
C GLU A 37 17.08 -11.15 0.32
N GLU A 38 18.08 -10.87 -0.50
CA GLU A 38 18.58 -9.49 -0.69
C GLU A 38 17.53 -8.59 -1.32
N ILE A 39 16.73 -9.12 -2.26
CA ILE A 39 15.58 -8.42 -2.84
C ILE A 39 14.51 -8.15 -1.78
N GLU A 40 14.19 -9.12 -0.91
CA GLU A 40 13.24 -8.91 0.20
C GLU A 40 13.74 -7.82 1.16
N ALA A 41 15.04 -7.77 1.43
CA ALA A 41 15.66 -6.75 2.28
C ALA A 41 15.56 -5.32 1.70
N LEU A 42 15.47 -5.16 0.38
CA LEU A 42 15.22 -3.87 -0.27
C LEU A 42 13.79 -3.35 -0.03
N LYS A 43 12.87 -4.20 0.44
CA LYS A 43 11.45 -3.89 0.70
C LYS A 43 10.75 -3.20 -0.49
N PRO A 44 10.83 -3.74 -1.71
CA PRO A 44 10.17 -3.12 -2.85
C PRO A 44 8.64 -3.16 -2.66
N GLU A 45 7.95 -2.16 -3.20
CA GLU A 45 6.48 -2.08 -3.19
C GLU A 45 5.85 -3.03 -4.19
N ALA A 46 6.55 -3.30 -5.28
CA ALA A 46 6.21 -4.28 -6.29
C ALA A 46 7.46 -4.76 -7.02
N ILE A 47 7.40 -5.97 -7.57
CA ILE A 47 8.44 -6.56 -8.40
C ILE A 47 7.88 -6.79 -9.80
N ILE A 48 8.67 -6.43 -10.82
CA ILE A 48 8.35 -6.70 -12.21
C ILE A 48 9.47 -7.56 -12.79
N LEU A 49 9.11 -8.72 -13.33
CA LEU A 49 10.02 -9.61 -14.05
C LEU A 49 9.95 -9.28 -15.53
N SER A 50 11.05 -8.83 -16.12
CA SER A 50 11.09 -8.38 -17.52
C SER A 50 10.94 -9.54 -18.50
N PRO A 51 10.68 -9.23 -19.79
CA PRO A 51 10.99 -10.14 -20.88
C PRO A 51 12.45 -10.58 -20.86
N GLY A 52 12.79 -11.60 -21.62
CA GLY A 52 14.17 -12.09 -21.75
C GLY A 52 14.30 -13.22 -22.75
N PRO A 53 15.54 -13.55 -23.15
CA PRO A 53 15.83 -14.70 -23.97
C PRO A 53 15.84 -16.00 -23.14
N GLY A 54 15.83 -17.14 -23.81
CA GLY A 54 15.98 -18.45 -23.17
C GLY A 54 14.69 -19.00 -22.56
N ARG A 55 14.85 -19.77 -21.50
CA ARG A 55 13.79 -20.47 -20.77
C ARG A 55 13.67 -19.90 -19.35
N PRO A 56 12.56 -20.18 -18.64
CA PRO A 56 12.42 -19.76 -17.24
C PRO A 56 13.56 -20.17 -16.32
N GLN A 57 14.17 -21.35 -16.54
CA GLN A 57 15.31 -21.85 -15.76
C GLN A 57 16.59 -21.02 -15.97
N ASP A 58 16.66 -20.28 -17.08
CA ASP A 58 17.79 -19.40 -17.42
C ASP A 58 17.61 -17.97 -16.87
N ALA A 59 16.47 -17.71 -16.19
CA ALA A 59 16.10 -16.37 -15.69
C ALA A 59 16.70 -16.06 -14.29
N GLY A 60 17.87 -16.60 -13.94
CA GLY A 60 18.58 -16.31 -12.71
C GLY A 60 17.72 -16.51 -11.44
N CYS A 61 17.62 -15.49 -10.60
CA CYS A 61 16.87 -15.55 -9.34
C CYS A 61 15.34 -15.53 -9.50
N CYS A 62 14.79 -15.34 -10.70
CA CYS A 62 13.37 -15.02 -10.90
C CYS A 62 12.41 -16.10 -10.38
N ILE A 63 12.72 -17.41 -10.59
CA ILE A 63 11.88 -18.51 -10.07
C ILE A 63 11.84 -18.46 -8.54
N GLU A 64 12.99 -18.31 -7.90
CA GLU A 64 13.12 -18.24 -6.45
C GLU A 64 12.39 -17.01 -5.87
N VAL A 65 12.49 -15.86 -6.54
CA VAL A 65 11.75 -14.63 -6.21
C VAL A 65 10.25 -14.88 -6.20
N VAL A 66 9.70 -15.53 -7.23
CA VAL A 66 8.26 -15.84 -7.27
C VAL A 66 7.87 -16.79 -6.14
N GLN A 67 8.67 -17.83 -5.88
CA GLN A 67 8.36 -18.83 -4.85
C GLN A 67 8.42 -18.26 -3.43
N LYS A 68 9.45 -17.45 -3.09
CA LYS A 68 9.69 -16.92 -1.75
C LYS A 68 8.93 -15.62 -1.46
N LEU A 69 8.77 -14.75 -2.47
CA LEU A 69 8.20 -13.42 -2.31
C LEU A 69 6.77 -13.31 -2.86
N GLY A 70 6.32 -14.24 -3.68
CA GLY A 70 4.94 -14.29 -4.17
C GLY A 70 3.93 -14.43 -3.02
N GLY A 71 3.10 -13.41 -2.82
CA GLY A 71 2.16 -13.28 -1.69
C GLY A 71 2.65 -12.41 -0.53
N LYS A 72 3.94 -12.02 -0.54
CA LYS A 72 4.49 -10.99 0.34
C LYS A 72 4.58 -9.63 -0.37
N ILE A 73 4.95 -9.68 -1.63
CA ILE A 73 5.17 -8.51 -2.51
C ILE A 73 4.41 -8.78 -3.81
N PRO A 74 3.65 -7.81 -4.34
CA PRO A 74 3.01 -7.93 -5.65
C PRO A 74 4.02 -8.15 -6.76
N ILE A 75 3.77 -9.15 -7.63
CA ILE A 75 4.67 -9.52 -8.73
C ILE A 75 3.92 -9.47 -10.06
N LEU A 76 4.51 -8.83 -11.08
CA LEU A 76 4.08 -8.91 -12.47
C LEU A 76 5.19 -9.51 -13.32
N GLY A 77 4.90 -10.60 -14.03
CA GLY A 77 5.79 -11.17 -15.03
C GLY A 77 5.38 -10.80 -16.45
N VAL A 78 6.33 -10.35 -17.26
CA VAL A 78 6.13 -10.01 -18.68
C VAL A 78 6.91 -10.98 -19.56
N CYS A 79 6.26 -11.61 -20.51
CA CYS A 79 6.79 -12.58 -21.46
C CYS A 79 7.57 -13.72 -20.77
N LEU A 80 8.90 -13.67 -20.71
CA LEU A 80 9.70 -14.62 -19.92
C LEU A 80 9.27 -14.62 -18.44
N GLY A 81 9.01 -13.45 -17.85
CA GLY A 81 8.53 -13.33 -16.48
C GLY A 81 7.19 -14.03 -16.23
N HIS A 82 6.26 -14.00 -17.20
CA HIS A 82 5.02 -14.79 -17.15
C HIS A 82 5.29 -16.30 -17.14
N GLN A 83 6.22 -16.75 -17.97
CA GLN A 83 6.64 -18.14 -18.06
C GLN A 83 7.33 -18.60 -16.76
N VAL A 84 8.17 -17.75 -16.19
CA VAL A 84 8.78 -17.96 -14.85
C VAL A 84 7.70 -18.19 -13.78
N ILE A 85 6.64 -17.36 -13.77
CA ILE A 85 5.54 -17.54 -12.82
C ILE A 85 4.86 -18.90 -13.02
N CYS A 86 4.58 -19.31 -14.26
CA CYS A 86 3.99 -20.61 -14.55
C CYS A 86 4.85 -21.75 -13.97
N GLU A 87 6.14 -21.77 -14.24
CA GLU A 87 7.06 -22.82 -13.75
C GLU A 87 7.31 -22.76 -12.24
N ALA A 88 7.38 -21.57 -11.66
CA ALA A 88 7.54 -21.41 -10.20
C ALA A 88 6.43 -22.08 -9.39
N TYR A 89 5.24 -22.22 -9.98
CA TYR A 89 4.10 -22.92 -9.40
C TYR A 89 3.89 -24.34 -9.95
N GLY A 90 4.86 -24.88 -10.70
CA GLY A 90 4.88 -26.29 -11.13
C GLY A 90 4.27 -26.55 -12.52
N GLY A 91 3.98 -25.52 -13.29
CA GLY A 91 3.57 -25.66 -14.69
C GLY A 91 4.75 -25.96 -15.60
N VAL A 92 4.46 -26.30 -16.85
CA VAL A 92 5.47 -26.55 -17.90
C VAL A 92 5.35 -25.49 -18.97
N VAL A 93 6.51 -24.93 -19.36
CA VAL A 93 6.65 -24.02 -20.49
C VAL A 93 7.32 -24.76 -21.64
N SER A 94 6.67 -24.78 -22.81
CA SER A 94 7.16 -25.44 -24.01
C SER A 94 6.86 -24.60 -25.25
N TYR A 95 7.07 -25.17 -26.42
CA TYR A 95 6.86 -24.44 -27.68
C TYR A 95 5.43 -23.93 -27.80
N ALA A 96 5.29 -22.66 -28.19
CA ALA A 96 4.02 -22.03 -28.51
C ALA A 96 3.38 -22.70 -29.74
N LYS A 97 2.06 -22.62 -29.87
CA LYS A 97 1.33 -23.17 -31.03
C LYS A 97 1.82 -22.58 -32.35
N GLN A 98 2.25 -21.34 -32.32
CA GLN A 98 2.83 -20.65 -33.47
C GLN A 98 4.01 -19.78 -33.03
N LEU A 99 5.07 -19.72 -33.84
CA LEU A 99 6.17 -18.81 -33.62
C LEU A 99 5.70 -17.37 -33.88
N MET A 100 5.76 -16.54 -32.83
CA MET A 100 5.37 -15.15 -32.88
C MET A 100 6.59 -14.24 -32.66
N HIS A 101 6.86 -13.38 -33.63
CA HIS A 101 7.93 -12.39 -33.52
C HIS A 101 7.48 -11.06 -34.14
N GLY A 102 7.22 -10.05 -33.30
CA GLY A 102 6.74 -8.75 -33.75
C GLY A 102 5.34 -8.77 -34.39
N LYS A 103 4.51 -9.73 -34.05
CA LYS A 103 3.14 -9.86 -34.56
C LYS A 103 2.12 -9.41 -33.54
N GLN A 104 1.01 -8.89 -34.03
CA GLN A 104 -0.16 -8.59 -33.20
C GLN A 104 -1.16 -9.75 -33.21
N SER A 105 -1.83 -9.95 -32.10
CA SER A 105 -2.96 -10.88 -31.98
C SER A 105 -4.09 -10.24 -31.20
N VAL A 106 -5.32 -10.50 -31.64
CA VAL A 106 -6.50 -10.18 -30.82
C VAL A 106 -6.56 -11.16 -29.66
N THR A 107 -6.68 -10.63 -28.47
CA THR A 107 -6.64 -11.38 -27.22
C THR A 107 -7.91 -11.05 -26.42
N LYS A 108 -8.62 -12.09 -26.01
CA LYS A 108 -9.78 -11.97 -25.13
C LYS A 108 -9.33 -11.90 -23.67
N LEU A 109 -9.80 -10.88 -22.95
CA LEU A 109 -9.44 -10.59 -21.57
C LEU A 109 -10.59 -10.94 -20.62
N ASP A 110 -10.28 -11.47 -19.46
CA ASP A 110 -11.21 -11.54 -18.34
C ASP A 110 -11.20 -10.19 -17.60
N THR A 111 -12.10 -9.29 -17.99
CA THR A 111 -12.19 -7.91 -17.45
C THR A 111 -12.65 -7.84 -16.00
N LYS A 112 -13.05 -8.96 -15.39
CA LYS A 112 -13.37 -9.05 -13.96
C LYS A 112 -12.10 -9.16 -13.11
N THR A 113 -10.98 -9.50 -13.74
CA THR A 113 -9.71 -9.62 -13.03
C THR A 113 -9.07 -8.24 -12.80
N PRO A 114 -8.37 -8.05 -11.67
CA PRO A 114 -7.84 -6.75 -11.30
C PRO A 114 -6.93 -6.10 -12.34
N LEU A 115 -6.11 -6.90 -13.03
CA LEU A 115 -5.18 -6.39 -14.04
C LEU A 115 -5.90 -5.79 -15.26
N PHE A 116 -7.09 -6.29 -15.61
CA PHE A 116 -7.84 -5.92 -16.81
C PHE A 116 -9.10 -5.09 -16.53
N VAL A 117 -9.28 -4.65 -15.30
CA VAL A 117 -10.41 -3.78 -14.91
C VAL A 117 -10.41 -2.50 -15.74
N GLY A 118 -11.58 -2.15 -16.29
CA GLY A 118 -11.76 -0.94 -17.10
C GLY A 118 -11.22 -1.05 -18.54
N LEU A 119 -10.83 -2.25 -18.98
CA LEU A 119 -10.45 -2.55 -20.36
C LEU A 119 -11.60 -3.21 -21.13
N PRO A 120 -11.60 -3.16 -22.48
CA PRO A 120 -12.55 -3.92 -23.28
C PRO A 120 -12.27 -5.44 -23.18
N GLU A 121 -13.28 -6.27 -23.45
CA GLU A 121 -13.15 -7.73 -23.42
C GLU A 121 -12.15 -8.27 -24.46
N GLU A 122 -11.89 -7.52 -25.52
CA GLU A 122 -10.91 -7.87 -26.55
C GLU A 122 -9.98 -6.69 -26.81
N THR A 123 -8.69 -6.99 -26.95
CA THR A 123 -7.67 -6.01 -27.31
C THR A 123 -6.59 -6.66 -28.18
N THR A 124 -5.90 -5.81 -28.93
CA THR A 124 -4.72 -6.23 -29.70
C THR A 124 -3.47 -6.14 -28.82
N VAL A 125 -2.64 -7.18 -28.84
CA VAL A 125 -1.40 -7.26 -28.07
C VAL A 125 -0.22 -7.66 -28.96
N ALA A 126 0.97 -7.18 -28.60
CA ALA A 126 2.23 -7.53 -29.28
C ALA A 126 2.80 -8.85 -28.74
N ARG A 127 3.18 -9.75 -29.62
CA ARG A 127 3.76 -11.05 -29.28
C ARG A 127 5.16 -11.19 -29.87
N TYR A 128 6.11 -11.62 -29.03
CA TYR A 128 7.53 -11.83 -29.38
C TYR A 128 8.07 -13.13 -28.77
N HIS A 129 7.26 -14.19 -28.72
CA HIS A 129 7.62 -15.43 -28.03
C HIS A 129 7.53 -16.67 -28.90
N SER A 130 8.40 -17.64 -28.64
CA SER A 130 8.39 -18.99 -29.21
C SER A 130 7.97 -20.05 -28.18
N LEU A 131 7.92 -19.68 -26.88
CA LEU A 131 7.51 -20.55 -25.79
C LEU A 131 6.24 -20.00 -25.15
N ALA A 132 5.42 -20.91 -24.59
CA ALA A 132 4.19 -20.59 -23.89
C ALA A 132 3.90 -21.60 -22.77
N ALA A 133 3.12 -21.20 -21.79
CA ALA A 133 2.59 -22.10 -20.76
C ALA A 133 1.67 -23.17 -21.41
N GLN A 134 1.85 -24.42 -21.02
CA GLN A 134 1.06 -25.54 -21.52
C GLN A 134 -0.21 -25.75 -20.75
N GLU A 135 -1.34 -25.95 -21.46
CA GLU A 135 -2.66 -26.14 -20.85
C GLU A 135 -2.73 -27.40 -19.97
N GLU A 136 -2.13 -28.50 -20.44
CA GLU A 136 -2.22 -29.81 -19.80
C GLU A 136 -1.53 -29.87 -18.43
N THR A 137 -0.60 -28.96 -18.20
CA THR A 137 0.20 -28.89 -16.97
C THR A 137 0.01 -27.59 -16.24
N PHE A 138 -1.04 -26.83 -16.58
CA PHE A 138 -1.29 -25.53 -15.99
C PHE A 138 -1.62 -25.67 -14.49
N PRO A 139 -0.91 -24.94 -13.59
CA PRO A 139 -1.06 -25.12 -12.15
C PRO A 139 -2.46 -24.77 -11.64
N GLU A 140 -3.03 -25.62 -10.78
CA GLU A 140 -4.36 -25.38 -10.20
C GLU A 140 -4.48 -24.10 -9.36
N CYS A 141 -3.37 -23.63 -8.76
CA CYS A 141 -3.34 -22.39 -7.99
C CYS A 141 -3.36 -21.13 -8.85
N LEU A 142 -3.15 -21.26 -10.17
CA LEU A 142 -3.21 -20.19 -11.14
C LEU A 142 -4.57 -20.19 -11.86
N GLN A 143 -4.94 -19.04 -12.38
CA GLN A 143 -6.11 -18.82 -13.23
C GLN A 143 -5.65 -18.18 -14.53
N VAL A 144 -6.12 -18.69 -15.67
CA VAL A 144 -5.93 -18.04 -16.97
C VAL A 144 -6.88 -16.86 -17.08
N THR A 145 -6.33 -15.67 -17.38
CA THR A 145 -7.08 -14.41 -17.44
C THR A 145 -7.10 -13.77 -18.83
N ALA A 146 -6.33 -14.31 -19.77
CA ALA A 146 -6.42 -13.91 -21.18
C ALA A 146 -6.02 -15.05 -22.12
N ARG A 147 -6.66 -15.09 -23.29
CA ARG A 147 -6.38 -16.06 -24.36
C ARG A 147 -6.51 -15.43 -25.73
N THR A 148 -5.70 -15.92 -26.68
CA THR A 148 -5.92 -15.68 -28.12
C THR A 148 -7.04 -16.58 -28.67
N SER A 149 -7.49 -16.27 -29.89
CA SER A 149 -8.52 -17.06 -30.60
C SER A 149 -8.14 -18.52 -30.85
N ASP A 150 -6.84 -18.82 -30.98
CA ASP A 150 -6.29 -20.18 -31.10
C ASP A 150 -6.11 -20.87 -29.73
N GLY A 151 -6.55 -20.22 -28.66
CA GLY A 151 -6.58 -20.74 -27.30
C GLY A 151 -5.25 -20.71 -26.56
N GLU A 152 -4.22 -19.99 -27.06
CA GLU A 152 -2.96 -19.85 -26.32
C GLU A 152 -3.13 -18.98 -25.08
N ILE A 153 -2.50 -19.38 -23.98
CA ILE A 153 -2.56 -18.64 -22.71
C ILE A 153 -1.76 -17.36 -22.82
N MET A 154 -2.44 -16.23 -22.68
CA MET A 154 -1.84 -14.90 -22.86
C MET A 154 -1.71 -14.09 -21.56
N ALA A 155 -2.43 -14.50 -20.50
CA ALA A 155 -2.24 -13.96 -19.16
C ALA A 155 -2.70 -14.97 -18.10
N LEU A 156 -2.11 -14.82 -16.93
CA LEU A 156 -2.44 -15.60 -15.73
C LEU A 156 -2.44 -14.73 -14.48
N GLN A 157 -3.12 -15.20 -13.45
CA GLN A 157 -2.99 -14.67 -12.09
C GLN A 157 -3.02 -15.81 -11.08
N HIS A 158 -2.41 -15.61 -9.93
CA HIS A 158 -2.57 -16.52 -8.79
C HIS A 158 -3.92 -16.25 -8.11
N LYS A 159 -4.63 -17.32 -7.72
CA LYS A 159 -6.01 -17.22 -7.18
C LYS A 159 -6.11 -16.44 -5.86
N THR A 160 -5.05 -16.43 -5.05
CA THR A 160 -5.05 -15.85 -3.68
C THR A 160 -3.88 -14.92 -3.38
N LYS A 161 -2.92 -14.80 -4.29
CA LYS A 161 -1.73 -13.96 -4.10
C LYS A 161 -1.71 -12.88 -5.19
N ALA A 162 -1.12 -11.73 -4.92
CA ALA A 162 -0.92 -10.67 -5.91
C ALA A 162 0.23 -11.00 -6.88
N VAL A 163 0.07 -12.08 -7.63
CA VAL A 163 1.02 -12.53 -8.65
C VAL A 163 0.30 -12.62 -9.99
N TYR A 164 0.77 -11.87 -10.95
CA TYR A 164 0.17 -11.68 -12.27
C TYR A 164 1.20 -11.91 -13.37
N GLY A 165 0.78 -12.42 -14.52
CA GLY A 165 1.67 -12.60 -15.65
C GLY A 165 0.96 -12.32 -16.97
N VAL A 166 1.66 -11.66 -17.89
CA VAL A 166 1.21 -11.44 -19.28
C VAL A 166 2.27 -11.98 -20.25
N GLN A 167 1.86 -12.84 -21.19
CA GLN A 167 2.76 -13.43 -22.20
C GLN A 167 3.11 -12.42 -23.30
N PHE A 168 2.29 -11.42 -23.50
CA PHE A 168 2.50 -10.33 -24.45
C PHE A 168 3.32 -9.18 -23.82
N HIS A 169 3.66 -8.20 -24.65
CA HIS A 169 4.48 -7.05 -24.27
C HIS A 169 3.62 -5.80 -24.06
N PRO A 170 3.27 -5.44 -22.82
CA PRO A 170 2.47 -4.24 -22.52
C PRO A 170 3.23 -2.95 -22.80
N GLU A 171 4.57 -2.99 -22.84
CA GLU A 171 5.45 -1.85 -23.16
C GLU A 171 5.54 -1.55 -24.65
N SER A 172 5.07 -2.47 -25.49
CA SER A 172 5.12 -2.30 -26.94
C SER A 172 4.09 -1.30 -27.44
N ILE A 173 4.48 -0.46 -28.38
CA ILE A 173 3.56 0.44 -29.12
C ILE A 173 2.43 -0.35 -29.83
N LEU A 174 2.66 -1.63 -30.11
CA LEU A 174 1.68 -2.52 -30.72
C LEU A 174 0.66 -3.09 -29.70
N THR A 175 0.76 -2.71 -28.41
CA THR A 175 -0.20 -3.01 -27.33
C THR A 175 -0.81 -1.71 -26.83
N PRO A 176 -1.84 -1.15 -27.48
CA PRO A 176 -2.33 0.20 -27.20
C PRO A 176 -2.79 0.43 -25.75
N LEU A 177 -3.28 -0.62 -25.10
CA LEU A 177 -3.80 -0.55 -23.72
C LEU A 177 -2.79 -1.02 -22.66
N GLY A 178 -1.55 -1.28 -23.05
CA GLY A 178 -0.50 -1.80 -22.16
C GLY A 178 -0.21 -0.87 -20.99
N LYS A 179 -0.18 0.44 -21.20
CA LYS A 179 -0.02 1.43 -20.13
C LYS A 179 -1.10 1.30 -19.06
N LYS A 180 -2.37 1.13 -19.47
CA LYS A 180 -3.48 0.96 -18.53
C LYS A 180 -3.36 -0.32 -17.70
N MET A 181 -2.85 -1.41 -18.27
CA MET A 181 -2.59 -2.65 -17.54
C MET A 181 -1.51 -2.45 -16.47
N LEU A 182 -0.43 -1.74 -16.79
CA LEU A 182 0.63 -1.40 -15.82
C LEU A 182 0.12 -0.45 -14.74
N GLU A 183 -0.70 0.53 -15.07
CA GLU A 183 -1.36 1.40 -14.09
C GLU A 183 -2.23 0.59 -13.13
N ASN A 184 -3.04 -0.35 -13.65
CA ASN A 184 -3.86 -1.23 -12.81
C ASN A 184 -2.99 -2.06 -11.86
N PHE A 185 -1.91 -2.67 -12.35
CA PHE A 185 -0.98 -3.43 -11.50
C PHE A 185 -0.37 -2.57 -10.38
N LEU A 186 0.11 -1.37 -10.70
CA LEU A 186 0.69 -0.48 -9.69
C LEU A 186 -0.34 0.04 -8.68
N GLN A 187 -1.62 0.20 -9.09
CA GLN A 187 -2.71 0.51 -8.17
C GLN A 187 -2.99 -0.65 -7.21
N LEU A 188 -2.92 -1.91 -7.68
CA LEU A 188 -3.06 -3.10 -6.83
C LEU A 188 -1.92 -3.18 -5.81
N ALA A 189 -0.68 -2.94 -6.23
CA ALA A 189 0.48 -2.90 -5.34
C ALA A 189 0.32 -1.84 -4.24
N ASN A 190 -0.18 -0.66 -4.59
CA ASN A 190 -0.48 0.40 -3.63
C ASN A 190 -1.66 0.07 -2.70
N ALA A 191 -2.66 -0.67 -3.19
CA ALA A 191 -3.80 -1.10 -2.37
C ALA A 191 -3.39 -2.13 -1.32
N GLU A 192 -2.54 -3.09 -1.68
CA GLU A 192 -1.98 -4.05 -0.70
C GLU A 192 -1.11 -3.37 0.37
N LYS A 193 -0.37 -2.32 0.00
CA LYS A 193 0.36 -1.49 0.96
C LYS A 193 -0.60 -0.79 1.93
N LYS A 194 -1.77 -0.32 1.46
CA LYS A 194 -2.82 0.26 2.31
C LYS A 194 -3.49 -0.77 3.21
N GLU A 195 -3.54 -2.05 2.83
CA GLU A 195 -4.07 -3.13 3.70
C GLU A 195 -3.08 -3.56 4.80
N LYS A 196 -1.78 -3.39 4.59
CA LYS A 196 -0.73 -3.55 5.61
C LYS A 196 -0.50 -2.21 6.34
N THR A 197 -1.55 -1.66 6.94
CA THR A 197 -1.41 -0.46 7.77
C THR A 197 -0.71 -0.81 9.08
N MET A 198 0.14 0.09 9.57
CA MET A 198 0.87 -0.08 10.83
C MET A 198 -0.10 -0.29 12.00
N ILE A 199 -1.27 0.35 11.96
CA ILE A 199 -2.31 0.18 13.00
C ILE A 199 -2.84 -1.27 13.07
N LYS A 200 -2.92 -2.01 11.94
CA LYS A 200 -3.31 -3.44 11.97
C LYS A 200 -2.26 -4.29 12.66
N GLU A 201 -0.99 -4.08 12.35
CA GLU A 201 0.12 -4.76 13.00
C GLU A 201 0.16 -4.43 14.50
N ALA A 202 0.00 -3.15 14.85
CA ALA A 202 -0.06 -2.69 16.22
C ALA A 202 -1.20 -3.36 17.00
N ILE A 203 -2.42 -3.44 16.43
CA ILE A 203 -3.55 -4.11 17.06
C ILE A 203 -3.24 -5.58 17.38
N VAL A 204 -2.60 -6.31 16.46
CA VAL A 204 -2.21 -7.71 16.66
C VAL A 204 -1.21 -7.85 17.81
N LYS A 205 -0.14 -7.02 17.84
CA LYS A 205 0.83 -7.00 18.93
C LYS A 205 0.18 -6.68 20.28
N LEU A 206 -0.66 -5.63 20.34
CA LEU A 206 -1.36 -5.23 21.55
C LEU A 206 -2.34 -6.29 22.06
N ALA A 207 -3.08 -6.95 21.16
CA ALA A 207 -3.97 -8.06 21.53
C ALA A 207 -3.21 -9.26 22.11
N ALA A 208 -1.96 -9.47 21.67
CA ALA A 208 -1.03 -10.44 22.24
C ALA A 208 -0.32 -9.94 23.53
N LYS A 209 -0.72 -8.78 24.08
CA LYS A 209 -0.11 -8.09 25.24
C LYS A 209 1.37 -7.75 25.05
N GLN A 210 1.81 -7.55 23.82
CA GLN A 210 3.16 -7.12 23.48
C GLN A 210 3.22 -5.59 23.43
N ASN A 211 4.34 -5.02 23.88
CA ASN A 211 4.58 -3.60 23.76
C ASN A 211 4.88 -3.24 22.29
N LEU A 212 4.46 -2.05 21.88
CA LEU A 212 4.85 -1.48 20.62
C LEU A 212 6.21 -0.77 20.76
N ASP A 213 7.02 -0.87 19.73
CA ASP A 213 8.16 0.02 19.57
C ASP A 213 7.69 1.44 19.22
N TYR A 214 8.56 2.43 19.42
CA TYR A 214 8.25 3.84 19.19
C TYR A 214 7.71 4.09 17.77
N GLU A 215 8.36 3.52 16.75
CA GLU A 215 8.03 3.73 15.34
C GLU A 215 6.64 3.17 15.01
N THR A 216 6.31 1.98 15.49
CA THR A 216 4.99 1.37 15.28
C THR A 216 3.88 2.17 15.98
N ALA A 217 4.10 2.64 17.21
CA ALA A 217 3.12 3.43 17.96
C ALA A 217 2.90 4.80 17.31
N GLU A 218 3.97 5.52 16.95
CA GLU A 218 3.89 6.83 16.29
C GLU A 218 3.19 6.72 14.93
N ALA A 219 3.57 5.75 14.08
CA ALA A 219 2.98 5.55 12.77
C ALA A 219 1.50 5.16 12.84
N SER A 220 1.10 4.34 13.82
CA SER A 220 -0.31 3.98 14.05
C SER A 220 -1.14 5.20 14.42
N MET A 221 -0.61 6.08 15.27
CA MET A 221 -1.27 7.34 15.63
C MET A 221 -1.32 8.31 14.46
N ASP A 222 -0.27 8.37 13.64
CA ASP A 222 -0.24 9.16 12.40
C ASP A 222 -1.33 8.71 11.41
N GLU A 223 -1.55 7.39 11.27
CA GLU A 223 -2.66 6.85 10.46
C GLU A 223 -4.04 7.23 11.02
N ILE A 224 -4.21 7.23 12.35
CA ILE A 224 -5.45 7.66 13.00
C ILE A 224 -5.71 9.15 12.73
N MET A 225 -4.73 9.99 13.03
CA MET A 225 -4.85 11.45 12.91
C MET A 225 -4.95 11.90 11.44
N GLY A 226 -4.31 11.17 10.51
CA GLY A 226 -4.39 11.39 9.07
C GLY A 226 -5.69 10.87 8.41
N GLY A 227 -6.63 10.30 9.19
CA GLY A 227 -7.91 9.79 8.68
C GLY A 227 -7.78 8.51 7.83
N LYS A 228 -6.65 7.80 7.90
CA LYS A 228 -6.40 6.56 7.16
C LYS A 228 -6.96 5.33 7.89
N ALA A 229 -7.07 5.40 9.22
CA ALA A 229 -7.63 4.34 10.03
C ALA A 229 -9.16 4.40 10.06
N SER A 230 -9.82 3.24 9.94
CA SER A 230 -11.27 3.16 10.11
C SER A 230 -11.69 3.32 11.57
N PRO A 231 -12.94 3.73 11.87
CA PRO A 231 -13.43 3.80 13.26
C PRO A 231 -13.27 2.48 14.04
N VAL A 232 -13.40 1.33 13.35
CA VAL A 232 -13.19 0.00 13.95
C VAL A 232 -11.74 -0.21 14.35
N GLN A 233 -10.80 0.17 13.49
CA GLN A 233 -9.37 0.07 13.78
C GLN A 233 -8.96 1.03 14.93
N MET A 234 -9.46 2.26 14.93
CA MET A 234 -9.23 3.22 16.02
C MET A 234 -9.71 2.67 17.34
N SER A 235 -10.95 2.17 17.39
CA SER A 235 -11.52 1.57 18.60
C SER A 235 -10.71 0.35 19.07
N ALA A 236 -10.35 -0.55 18.14
CA ALA A 236 -9.57 -1.74 18.48
C ALA A 236 -8.17 -1.38 19.02
N PHE A 237 -7.48 -0.42 18.41
CA PHE A 237 -6.16 0.05 18.82
C PHE A 237 -6.21 0.65 20.23
N LEU A 238 -7.12 1.62 20.48
CA LEU A 238 -7.23 2.30 21.75
C LEU A 238 -7.67 1.35 22.88
N THR A 239 -8.61 0.45 22.59
CA THR A 239 -9.07 -0.55 23.58
C THR A 239 -7.96 -1.54 23.92
N ALA A 240 -7.25 -2.08 22.90
CA ALA A 240 -6.16 -3.02 23.14
C ALA A 240 -4.99 -2.37 23.90
N MET A 241 -4.68 -1.10 23.60
CA MET A 241 -3.68 -0.30 24.32
C MET A 241 -4.05 -0.18 25.80
N ALA A 242 -5.27 0.27 26.09
CA ALA A 242 -5.77 0.43 27.47
C ALA A 242 -5.84 -0.90 28.22
N MET A 243 -6.24 -2.01 27.56
CA MET A 243 -6.31 -3.34 28.19
C MET A 243 -4.93 -3.94 28.48
N LYS A 244 -3.93 -3.62 27.70
CA LYS A 244 -2.55 -4.02 27.92
C LYS A 244 -1.92 -3.20 29.06
N GLY A 245 -2.23 -1.93 29.15
CA GLY A 245 -1.54 -0.90 29.92
C GLY A 245 -0.41 -0.28 29.11
N GLU A 246 -0.46 1.04 28.96
CA GLU A 246 0.46 1.81 28.12
C GLU A 246 1.85 1.90 28.76
N THR A 247 2.90 1.84 27.96
CA THR A 247 4.27 2.18 28.37
C THR A 247 4.55 3.66 28.14
N ILE A 248 5.57 4.20 28.82
CA ILE A 248 6.01 5.59 28.63
C ILE A 248 6.42 5.82 27.16
N GLU A 249 7.08 4.85 26.54
CA GLU A 249 7.51 4.92 25.16
C GLU A 249 6.33 5.01 24.19
N GLU A 250 5.31 4.18 24.39
CA GLU A 250 4.06 4.19 23.58
C GLU A 250 3.30 5.51 23.72
N ILE A 251 3.16 6.02 24.95
CA ILE A 251 2.51 7.32 25.20
C ILE A 251 3.27 8.44 24.50
N THR A 252 4.61 8.44 24.59
CA THR A 252 5.46 9.46 23.99
C THR A 252 5.36 9.41 22.45
N ALA A 253 5.39 8.22 21.87
CA ALA A 253 5.26 8.01 20.44
C ALA A 253 3.88 8.45 19.90
N CYS A 254 2.81 8.06 20.60
CA CYS A 254 1.45 8.50 20.24
C CYS A 254 1.31 10.01 20.31
N ALA A 255 1.85 10.66 21.36
CA ALA A 255 1.84 12.11 21.48
C ALA A 255 2.62 12.79 20.35
N ALA A 256 3.75 12.23 19.91
CA ALA A 256 4.51 12.73 18.76
C ALA A 256 3.71 12.62 17.45
N GLY A 257 3.04 11.48 17.21
CA GLY A 257 2.13 11.30 16.07
C GLY A 257 1.00 12.32 16.05
N MET A 258 0.33 12.54 17.20
CA MET A 258 -0.72 13.56 17.33
C MET A 258 -0.18 14.97 17.04
N ARG A 259 1.01 15.33 17.55
CA ARG A 259 1.62 16.65 17.35
C ARG A 259 1.93 16.98 15.88
N LYS A 260 2.20 15.99 15.04
CA LYS A 260 2.39 16.19 13.59
C LYS A 260 1.15 16.75 12.90
N HIS A 261 -0.04 16.45 13.43
CA HIS A 261 -1.33 16.85 12.87
C HIS A 261 -1.98 18.04 13.59
N CYS A 262 -1.30 18.62 14.59
CA CYS A 262 -1.80 19.80 15.26
C CYS A 262 -1.77 21.03 14.35
N VAL A 263 -2.89 21.75 14.27
CA VAL A 263 -2.95 23.09 13.70
C VAL A 263 -2.25 24.03 14.66
N ARG A 264 -1.17 24.68 14.20
CA ARG A 264 -0.43 25.63 15.02
C ARG A 264 -1.09 26.99 14.98
N LEU A 265 -1.45 27.52 16.15
CA LEU A 265 -1.85 28.92 16.26
C LEU A 265 -0.58 29.77 16.31
N LEU A 266 -0.31 30.52 15.26
CA LEU A 266 0.83 31.43 15.16
C LEU A 266 0.42 32.80 15.70
N HIS A 267 1.10 33.29 16.74
CA HIS A 267 0.91 34.61 17.32
C HIS A 267 2.22 35.12 17.92
N ASP A 268 2.37 36.46 17.97
CA ASP A 268 3.53 37.14 18.51
C ASP A 268 3.38 37.61 19.97
N GLN A 269 2.32 37.16 20.64
CA GLN A 269 2.00 37.54 22.02
C GLN A 269 2.39 36.44 22.99
N ASP A 270 2.93 36.82 24.15
CA ASP A 270 3.04 35.91 25.28
C ASP A 270 1.64 35.63 25.84
N VAL A 271 1.20 34.39 25.79
CA VAL A 271 -0.11 33.94 26.24
C VAL A 271 0.03 32.88 27.33
N LEU A 272 -0.87 32.92 28.30
CA LEU A 272 -0.98 31.86 29.30
C LEU A 272 -1.94 30.77 28.80
N GLU A 273 -1.47 29.53 28.73
CA GLU A 273 -2.34 28.39 28.49
C GLU A 273 -2.84 27.79 29.81
N ILE A 274 -4.15 27.53 29.89
CA ILE A 274 -4.79 26.88 31.05
C ILE A 274 -5.60 25.70 30.52
N VAL A 275 -5.14 24.49 30.86
CA VAL A 275 -5.80 23.25 30.46
C VAL A 275 -5.90 22.29 31.65
N GLY A 276 -7.04 21.63 31.76
CA GLY A 276 -7.22 20.48 32.67
C GLY A 276 -7.07 19.20 31.90
N THR A 277 -6.49 18.17 32.49
CA THR A 277 -6.31 16.85 31.86
C THR A 277 -7.63 16.17 31.52
N GLY A 278 -8.72 16.46 32.21
CA GLY A 278 -10.00 15.76 32.07
C GLY A 278 -9.94 14.30 32.59
N GLY A 279 -11.05 13.61 32.58
CA GLY A 279 -11.10 12.18 32.88
C GLY A 279 -10.82 11.78 34.33
N ASP A 280 -10.65 12.76 35.24
CA ASP A 280 -10.33 12.54 36.66
C ASP A 280 -11.56 12.17 37.54
N HIS A 281 -12.75 12.15 36.91
CA HIS A 281 -14.05 11.85 37.58
C HIS A 281 -14.34 12.69 38.84
N SER A 282 -13.66 13.83 39.00
CA SER A 282 -13.80 14.69 40.19
C SER A 282 -15.17 15.35 40.30
N ASN A 283 -15.93 15.41 39.20
CA ASN A 283 -17.24 16.08 39.13
C ASN A 283 -17.22 17.53 39.66
N SER A 284 -16.08 18.19 39.63
CA SER A 284 -15.94 19.59 40.02
C SER A 284 -16.60 20.53 38.97
N PHE A 285 -16.82 21.81 39.35
CA PHE A 285 -17.17 22.83 38.35
C PHE A 285 -16.01 23.06 37.38
N ASN A 286 -16.27 23.72 36.27
CA ASN A 286 -15.25 23.92 35.20
C ASN A 286 -14.18 24.95 35.65
N ILE A 287 -13.23 24.47 36.48
CA ILE A 287 -12.18 25.29 37.11
C ILE A 287 -11.34 25.96 36.03
N SER A 288 -10.89 25.21 35.01
CA SER A 288 -9.97 25.73 33.99
C SER A 288 -10.59 26.89 33.19
N THR A 289 -11.86 26.78 32.78
CA THR A 289 -12.51 27.85 32.01
C THR A 289 -12.80 29.05 32.91
N THR A 290 -13.24 28.85 34.15
CA THR A 290 -13.46 29.94 35.09
C THR A 290 -12.16 30.69 35.38
N SER A 291 -11.07 29.98 35.64
CA SER A 291 -9.75 30.58 35.85
C SER A 291 -9.26 31.35 34.62
N SER A 292 -9.50 30.85 33.41
CA SER A 292 -9.14 31.54 32.16
C SER A 292 -9.85 32.90 32.07
N LEU A 293 -11.15 32.97 32.38
CA LEU A 293 -11.90 34.21 32.35
C LEU A 293 -11.43 35.22 33.39
N VAL A 294 -11.16 34.77 34.63
CA VAL A 294 -10.64 35.63 35.70
C VAL A 294 -9.26 36.20 35.36
N ILE A 295 -8.35 35.36 34.85
CA ILE A 295 -7.00 35.76 34.47
C ILE A 295 -7.03 36.72 33.28
N SER A 296 -7.87 36.45 32.29
CA SER A 296 -8.06 37.35 31.17
C SER A 296 -8.64 38.71 31.62
N ALA A 297 -9.59 38.73 32.53
CA ALA A 297 -10.13 39.96 33.11
C ALA A 297 -9.09 40.75 33.89
N ALA A 298 -8.08 40.08 34.45
CA ALA A 298 -6.92 40.72 35.07
C ALA A 298 -5.88 41.28 34.10
N GLY A 299 -6.14 41.18 32.78
CA GLY A 299 -5.28 41.76 31.73
C GLY A 299 -4.20 40.81 31.17
N VAL A 300 -4.20 39.53 31.55
CA VAL A 300 -3.26 38.54 31.01
C VAL A 300 -3.88 37.88 29.80
N PRO A 301 -3.25 37.91 28.62
CA PRO A 301 -3.71 37.18 27.45
C PRO A 301 -3.75 35.67 27.70
N VAL A 302 -4.86 35.00 27.37
CA VAL A 302 -5.06 33.58 27.59
C VAL A 302 -5.36 32.88 26.25
N ALA A 303 -4.58 31.85 25.92
CA ALA A 303 -4.91 30.90 24.86
C ALA A 303 -5.53 29.65 25.52
N LYS A 304 -6.83 29.47 25.33
CA LYS A 304 -7.55 28.37 25.98
C LYS A 304 -7.62 27.15 25.10
N HIS A 305 -6.89 26.09 25.48
CA HIS A 305 -7.09 24.76 24.96
C HIS A 305 -8.24 24.08 25.74
N GLY A 306 -9.13 23.43 25.04
CA GLY A 306 -10.26 22.73 25.67
C GLY A 306 -11.03 21.85 24.70
N ASN A 307 -11.86 20.97 25.25
CA ASN A 307 -12.71 20.09 24.49
C ASN A 307 -14.14 20.10 25.08
N ARG A 308 -15.08 19.46 24.37
CA ARG A 308 -16.40 19.17 24.89
C ARG A 308 -16.33 18.18 26.08
N ALA A 309 -17.39 18.05 26.85
CA ALA A 309 -17.42 17.12 27.96
C ALA A 309 -17.15 15.68 27.55
N ALA A 310 -16.18 15.04 28.18
CA ALA A 310 -15.89 13.61 28.02
C ALA A 310 -16.44 12.79 29.20
N SER A 311 -16.07 13.15 30.44
CA SER A 311 -16.48 12.47 31.67
C SER A 311 -17.28 13.38 32.63
N SER A 312 -17.19 14.70 32.45
CA SER A 312 -17.93 15.70 33.26
C SER A 312 -19.27 16.06 32.61
N LYS A 313 -20.15 16.74 33.38
CA LYS A 313 -21.41 17.26 32.85
C LYS A 313 -21.25 18.51 31.96
N SER A 314 -20.08 19.13 31.93
CA SER A 314 -19.80 20.36 31.19
C SER A 314 -18.31 20.45 30.86
N GLY A 315 -17.98 20.42 29.56
CA GLY A 315 -16.61 20.63 29.07
C GLY A 315 -16.26 22.11 28.97
N ALA A 316 -14.98 22.39 28.70
CA ALA A 316 -14.49 23.77 28.53
C ALA A 316 -15.17 24.49 27.36
N ALA A 317 -15.27 23.79 26.22
CA ALA A 317 -15.92 24.30 25.01
C ALA A 317 -17.43 24.55 25.26
N ASP A 318 -18.12 23.66 25.95
CA ASP A 318 -19.56 23.76 26.24
C ASP A 318 -19.87 25.03 27.04
N VAL A 319 -19.03 25.37 28.02
CA VAL A 319 -19.19 26.61 28.83
C VAL A 319 -18.98 27.86 27.99
N LEU A 320 -17.93 27.90 27.16
CA LEU A 320 -17.66 29.04 26.29
C LEU A 320 -18.79 29.27 25.29
N GLU A 321 -19.30 28.21 24.67
CA GLU A 321 -20.44 28.27 23.76
C GLU A 321 -21.73 28.77 24.49
N ALA A 322 -22.00 28.28 25.66
CA ALA A 322 -23.13 28.75 26.50
C ALA A 322 -23.01 30.24 26.88
N LEU A 323 -21.78 30.77 26.98
CA LEU A 323 -21.49 32.19 27.20
C LEU A 323 -21.50 33.03 25.92
N GLY A 324 -21.84 32.42 24.78
CA GLY A 324 -21.97 33.12 23.47
C GLY A 324 -20.66 33.25 22.71
N VAL A 325 -19.60 32.57 23.12
CA VAL A 325 -18.33 32.54 22.35
C VAL A 325 -18.51 31.62 21.14
N LYS A 326 -18.20 32.13 19.96
CA LYS A 326 -18.22 31.35 18.72
C LYS A 326 -16.95 30.46 18.67
N ILE A 327 -17.11 29.16 18.92
CA ILE A 327 -16.02 28.19 18.97
C ILE A 327 -15.79 27.44 17.62
N THR A 328 -16.63 27.71 16.61
CA THR A 328 -16.57 27.08 15.27
C THR A 328 -16.06 28.06 14.22
N ILE A 329 -14.93 28.69 14.49
CA ILE A 329 -14.21 29.53 13.52
C ILE A 329 -13.04 28.74 12.96
N ASP A 330 -12.76 28.93 11.67
CA ASP A 330 -11.57 28.36 11.08
C ASP A 330 -10.32 29.04 11.66
N PRO A 331 -9.23 28.27 11.88
CA PRO A 331 -7.99 28.78 12.46
C PRO A 331 -7.27 29.76 11.54
#